data_8ae8eae6c4fd770edf9b7d74a4871897
#
_entry.id   8ae8eae6c4fd770edf9b7d74a4871897
#
_cell.length_a   1.000
_cell.length_b   1.000
_cell.length_c   1.000
_cell.angle_alpha   90.00
_cell.angle_beta   90.00
_cell.angle_gamma   90.00
#
_symmetry.space_group_name_H-M   'P 1'
#
loop_
_entity.id
_entity.type
_entity.pdbx_description
1 polymer ?
#
loop_
_entity_poly.entity_id
_entity_poly.type
_entity_poly.pdbx_seq_one_letter_code
_entity_poly.pdbx_strand_id
1 'polypeptide(L)'
;MSQVSKNYFTTGEFAKICGINKKTLFHYDDIGLFSPELKKENGYRYYSYHQLSIFGIISSLREVKMPLKEIKAYIDKRTPNLLIELLEKKTIDIKNEIEKLNNIQALMESTISFTKNACNIDANTITLKEHEEEYLVKTPVTYKEQFLGDEEENFLYECINFMDNYELSDYGTIGSIIKGEDIINKDFESYSYLFT
;
A
#
# COMPACT_ATOMS: atom_id res chain seq x y z
N MET A 1 24.18 38.39 37.86
CA MET A 1 24.64 37.16 37.17
C MET A 1 24.10 37.20 35.77
N SER A 2 24.93 37.57 34.80
CA SER A 2 24.54 37.64 33.38
C SER A 2 24.25 36.27 32.87
N GLN A 3 23.00 36.02 32.40
CA GLN A 3 22.68 34.86 31.60
C GLN A 3 23.49 34.94 30.31
N VAL A 4 24.61 34.22 30.25
CA VAL A 4 25.27 33.91 28.99
C VAL A 4 24.28 33.12 28.16
N SER A 5 23.76 33.71 27.09
CA SER A 5 22.88 33.03 26.17
C SER A 5 23.62 31.79 25.66
N LYS A 6 23.09 30.62 25.99
CA LYS A 6 23.66 29.33 25.62
C LYS A 6 23.44 29.13 24.12
N ASN A 7 24.40 29.57 23.30
CA ASN A 7 24.30 29.52 21.85
C ASN A 7 24.37 28.10 21.30
N TYR A 8 24.77 27.14 22.13
CA TYR A 8 24.99 25.75 21.71
C TYR A 8 24.39 24.75 22.72
N PHE A 9 23.87 23.66 22.17
CA PHE A 9 23.37 22.52 22.91
C PHE A 9 24.33 21.32 22.76
N THR A 10 24.55 20.59 23.81
CA THR A 10 25.20 19.28 23.70
C THR A 10 24.30 18.31 22.93
N THR A 11 24.85 17.22 22.38
CA THR A 11 24.07 16.16 21.70
C THR A 11 22.87 15.71 22.53
N GLY A 12 23.03 15.60 23.87
CA GLY A 12 21.94 15.18 24.76
C GLY A 12 20.82 16.19 24.89
N GLU A 13 21.17 17.47 25.01
CA GLU A 13 20.20 18.55 25.12
C GLU A 13 19.46 18.74 23.80
N PHE A 14 20.17 18.74 22.68
CA PHE A 14 19.57 18.85 21.36
C PHE A 14 18.64 17.68 21.05
N ALA A 15 19.06 16.45 21.35
CA ALA A 15 18.22 15.26 21.18
C ALA A 15 16.94 15.35 22.03
N LYS A 16 17.04 15.82 23.29
CA LYS A 16 15.89 16.02 24.17
C LYS A 16 14.92 17.08 23.62
N ILE A 17 15.42 18.19 23.11
CA ILE A 17 14.61 19.26 22.53
C ILE A 17 13.87 18.73 21.30
N CYS A 18 14.55 17.96 20.43
CA CYS A 18 14.00 17.41 19.21
C CYS A 18 13.15 16.13 19.42
N GLY A 19 13.05 15.62 20.64
CA GLY A 19 12.27 14.42 20.94
C GLY A 19 12.84 13.12 20.36
N ILE A 20 14.17 13.05 20.14
CA ILE A 20 14.84 11.91 19.50
C ILE A 20 15.92 11.29 20.38
N ASN A 21 16.42 10.12 19.96
CA ASN A 21 17.57 9.48 20.60
C ASN A 21 18.88 10.12 20.11
N LYS A 22 19.87 10.24 21.02
CA LYS A 22 21.25 10.67 20.68
C LYS A 22 21.88 9.84 19.54
N LYS A 23 21.56 8.53 19.48
CA LYS A 23 22.03 7.64 18.42
C LYS A 23 21.59 8.11 17.03
N THR A 24 20.40 8.72 16.94
CA THR A 24 19.89 9.28 15.66
C THR A 24 20.77 10.43 15.19
N LEU A 25 21.17 11.32 16.10
CA LEU A 25 22.08 12.42 15.76
C LEU A 25 23.48 11.94 15.34
N PHE A 26 24.00 10.92 16.01
CA PHE A 26 25.26 10.30 15.59
C PHE A 26 25.14 9.68 14.21
N HIS A 27 24.11 8.92 13.97
CA HIS A 27 23.85 8.32 12.66
C HIS A 27 23.71 9.39 11.56
N TYR A 28 22.99 10.47 11.82
CA TYR A 28 22.82 11.57 10.86
C TYR A 28 24.13 12.31 10.57
N ASP A 29 25.01 12.46 11.57
CA ASP A 29 26.36 12.99 11.38
C ASP A 29 27.21 12.02 10.53
N ASP A 30 27.17 10.72 10.84
CA ASP A 30 27.97 9.71 10.16
C ASP A 30 27.60 9.58 8.67
N ILE A 31 26.31 9.69 8.31
CA ILE A 31 25.86 9.70 6.90
C ILE A 31 25.93 11.07 6.24
N GLY A 32 26.34 12.11 6.98
CA GLY A 32 26.44 13.48 6.51
C GLY A 32 25.10 14.14 6.18
N LEU A 33 24.01 13.69 6.82
CA LEU A 33 22.69 14.31 6.69
C LEU A 33 22.54 15.55 7.58
N PHE A 34 23.03 15.44 8.81
CA PHE A 34 22.92 16.51 9.80
C PHE A 34 24.11 16.44 10.78
N SER A 35 25.11 17.29 10.55
CA SER A 35 26.33 17.33 11.36
C SER A 35 26.27 18.42 12.43
N PRO A 36 26.97 18.25 13.57
CA PRO A 36 27.05 19.27 14.59
C PRO A 36 27.80 20.51 14.03
N GLU A 37 27.43 21.69 14.50
CA GLU A 37 28.08 22.91 14.11
C GLU A 37 29.52 23.02 14.68
N LEU A 38 29.73 22.46 15.87
CA LEU A 38 31.00 22.37 16.52
C LEU A 38 31.33 20.95 16.98
N LYS A 39 32.53 20.49 16.68
CA LYS A 39 33.11 19.26 17.19
C LYS A 39 34.42 19.55 17.88
N LYS A 40 34.48 19.36 19.18
CA LYS A 40 35.70 19.61 19.96
C LYS A 40 36.73 18.48 19.78
N GLU A 41 37.99 18.74 20.05
CA GLU A 41 39.07 17.75 19.98
C GLU A 41 38.84 16.52 20.83
N ASN A 42 38.13 16.67 21.96
CA ASN A 42 37.68 15.54 22.82
C ASN A 42 36.48 14.75 22.28
N GLY A 43 36.05 15.01 21.03
CA GLY A 43 34.97 14.29 20.36
C GLY A 43 33.55 14.79 20.71
N TYR A 44 33.40 15.71 21.63
CA TYR A 44 32.09 16.25 21.98
C TYR A 44 31.50 17.08 20.84
N ARG A 45 30.20 16.81 20.53
CA ARG A 45 29.43 17.46 19.47
C ARG A 45 28.48 18.48 20.08
N TYR A 46 28.42 19.66 19.43
CA TYR A 46 27.55 20.76 19.85
C TYR A 46 26.76 21.27 18.65
N TYR A 47 25.48 21.52 18.90
CA TYR A 47 24.50 21.97 17.91
C TYR A 47 24.01 23.36 18.28
N SER A 48 23.85 24.24 17.28
CA SER A 48 23.36 25.60 17.54
C SER A 48 21.83 25.68 17.55
N TYR A 49 21.31 26.78 18.06
CA TYR A 49 19.88 27.08 18.02
C TYR A 49 19.36 27.12 16.58
N HIS A 50 20.11 27.64 15.62
CA HIS A 50 19.73 27.72 14.21
C HIS A 50 19.51 26.32 13.58
N GLN A 51 20.22 25.32 14.07
CA GLN A 51 20.06 23.94 13.58
C GLN A 51 18.72 23.31 13.96
N LEU A 52 17.99 23.87 14.93
CA LEU A 52 16.64 23.37 15.27
C LEU A 52 15.67 23.47 14.08
N SER A 53 15.73 24.58 13.33
CA SER A 53 14.87 24.76 12.15
C SER A 53 15.17 23.74 11.05
N ILE A 54 16.47 23.47 10.83
CA ILE A 54 16.91 22.49 9.83
C ILE A 54 16.48 21.09 10.26
N PHE A 55 16.68 20.77 11.54
CA PHE A 55 16.26 19.49 12.09
C PHE A 55 14.74 19.30 12.01
N GLY A 56 13.97 20.37 12.24
CA GLY A 56 12.51 20.37 12.07
C GLY A 56 12.09 19.95 10.66
N ILE A 57 12.75 20.47 9.63
CA ILE A 57 12.51 20.07 8.23
C ILE A 57 12.82 18.57 8.04
N ILE A 58 13.99 18.12 8.52
CA ILE A 58 14.38 16.71 8.43
C ILE A 58 13.34 15.82 9.11
N SER A 59 12.86 16.22 10.30
CA SER A 59 11.85 15.48 11.07
C SER A 59 10.54 15.39 10.31
N SER A 60 10.03 16.49 9.76
CA SER A 60 8.80 16.52 8.97
C SER A 60 8.88 15.64 7.73
N LEU A 61 10.00 15.66 7.01
CA LEU A 61 10.21 14.80 5.85
C LEU A 61 10.32 13.31 6.23
N ARG A 62 10.88 13.01 7.41
CA ARG A 62 10.90 11.65 7.97
C ARG A 62 9.53 11.15 8.37
N GLU A 63 8.68 12.02 8.90
CA GLU A 63 7.30 11.68 9.29
C GLU A 63 6.47 11.20 8.10
N VAL A 64 6.66 11.82 6.93
CA VAL A 64 6.07 11.35 5.66
C VAL A 64 6.83 10.17 5.03
N LYS A 65 7.67 9.48 5.80
CA LYS A 65 8.44 8.29 5.38
C LYS A 65 9.37 8.53 4.20
N MET A 66 9.88 9.75 4.03
CA MET A 66 10.87 10.04 2.98
C MET A 66 12.21 9.35 3.30
N PRO A 67 12.87 8.70 2.32
CA PRO A 67 14.17 8.09 2.50
C PRO A 67 15.25 9.10 2.89
N LEU A 68 16.17 8.73 3.79
CA LEU A 68 17.24 9.63 4.26
C LEU A 68 18.10 10.18 3.11
N LYS A 69 18.29 9.39 2.04
CA LYS A 69 19.04 9.81 0.85
C LYS A 69 18.38 10.99 0.12
N GLU A 70 17.05 10.96 0.00
CA GLU A 70 16.26 12.03 -0.63
C GLU A 70 16.25 13.28 0.25
N ILE A 71 16.09 13.10 1.56
CA ILE A 71 16.16 14.21 2.53
C ILE A 71 17.53 14.88 2.45
N LYS A 72 18.62 14.12 2.40
CA LYS A 72 19.97 14.66 2.27
C LYS A 72 20.12 15.46 0.99
N ALA A 73 19.70 14.92 -0.15
CA ALA A 73 19.77 15.62 -1.43
C ALA A 73 18.99 16.94 -1.43
N TYR A 74 17.86 16.99 -0.71
CA TYR A 74 17.11 18.22 -0.50
C TYR A 74 17.86 19.18 0.43
N ILE A 75 18.35 18.72 1.59
CA ILE A 75 19.06 19.56 2.58
C ILE A 75 20.30 20.21 1.98
N ASP A 76 21.00 19.53 1.07
CA ASP A 76 22.19 20.06 0.39
C ASP A 76 21.87 21.23 -0.57
N LYS A 77 20.70 21.21 -1.21
CA LYS A 77 20.30 22.22 -2.21
C LYS A 77 19.33 23.29 -1.67
N ARG A 78 18.38 22.88 -0.85
CA ARG A 78 17.37 23.72 -0.15
C ARG A 78 16.70 24.78 -1.01
N THR A 79 16.17 24.39 -2.16
CA THR A 79 15.35 25.31 -2.96
C THR A 79 13.87 25.06 -2.73
N PRO A 80 13.01 26.11 -2.71
CA PRO A 80 11.57 25.94 -2.57
C PRO A 80 10.98 25.03 -3.65
N ASN A 81 11.42 25.15 -4.89
CA ASN A 81 10.94 24.34 -5.99
C ASN A 81 11.23 22.85 -5.78
N LEU A 82 12.43 22.51 -5.31
CA LEU A 82 12.78 21.12 -5.02
C LEU A 82 11.92 20.53 -3.89
N LEU A 83 11.58 21.35 -2.87
CA LEU A 83 10.67 20.90 -1.81
C LEU A 83 9.27 20.62 -2.34
N ILE A 84 8.75 21.52 -3.19
CA ILE A 84 7.44 21.34 -3.82
C ILE A 84 7.42 20.04 -4.63
N GLU A 85 8.39 19.83 -5.52
CA GLU A 85 8.51 18.64 -6.35
C GLU A 85 8.55 17.34 -5.51
N LEU A 86 9.35 17.33 -4.44
CA LEU A 86 9.45 16.19 -3.54
C LEU A 86 8.14 15.89 -2.82
N LEU A 87 7.44 16.93 -2.35
CA LEU A 87 6.18 16.75 -1.64
C LEU A 87 5.04 16.37 -2.58
N GLU A 88 4.98 16.91 -3.80
CA GLU A 88 4.02 16.52 -4.83
C GLU A 88 4.18 15.06 -5.20
N LYS A 89 5.41 14.63 -5.48
CA LYS A 89 5.71 13.21 -5.73
C LYS A 89 5.26 12.33 -4.57
N LYS A 90 5.59 12.70 -3.33
CA LYS A 90 5.21 11.93 -2.15
C LYS A 90 3.70 11.88 -1.94
N THR A 91 2.99 12.95 -2.32
CA THR A 91 1.53 12.99 -2.27
C THR A 91 0.90 11.96 -3.23
N ILE A 92 1.49 11.80 -4.42
CA ILE A 92 1.05 10.80 -5.40
C ILE A 92 1.30 9.39 -4.84
N ASP A 93 2.50 9.12 -4.29
CA ASP A 93 2.82 7.82 -3.69
C ASP A 93 1.83 7.44 -2.57
N ILE A 94 1.47 8.41 -1.72
CA ILE A 94 0.52 8.19 -0.62
C ILE A 94 -0.89 7.94 -1.16
N LYS A 95 -1.34 8.63 -2.22
CA LYS A 95 -2.64 8.38 -2.85
C LYS A 95 -2.73 6.96 -3.40
N ASN A 96 -1.70 6.51 -4.10
CA ASN A 96 -1.63 5.16 -4.64
C ASN A 96 -1.66 4.10 -3.52
N GLU A 97 -0.97 4.36 -2.40
CA GLU A 97 -0.99 3.44 -1.25
C GLU A 97 -2.37 3.41 -0.55
N ILE A 98 -3.06 4.55 -0.45
CA ILE A 98 -4.43 4.63 0.07
C ILE A 98 -5.38 3.82 -0.82
N GLU A 99 -5.29 3.98 -2.14
CA GLU A 99 -6.11 3.22 -3.10
C GLU A 99 -5.88 1.72 -2.94
N LYS A 100 -4.62 1.29 -2.90
CA LYS A 100 -4.27 -0.10 -2.65
C LYS A 100 -4.83 -0.64 -1.34
N LEU A 101 -4.74 0.13 -0.25
CA LEU A 101 -5.27 -0.28 1.05
C LEU A 101 -6.81 -0.36 1.05
N ASN A 102 -7.49 0.57 0.37
CA ASN A 102 -8.94 0.53 0.20
C ASN A 102 -9.38 -0.73 -0.57
N ASN A 103 -8.63 -1.09 -1.61
CA ASN A 103 -8.89 -2.31 -2.37
C ASN A 103 -8.72 -3.56 -1.49
N ILE A 104 -7.65 -3.66 -0.73
CA ILE A 104 -7.44 -4.76 0.22
C ILE A 104 -8.56 -4.83 1.26
N GLN A 105 -9.02 -3.69 1.78
CA GLN A 105 -10.13 -3.63 2.73
C GLN A 105 -11.42 -4.17 2.09
N ALA A 106 -11.76 -3.72 0.88
CA ALA A 106 -12.94 -4.19 0.16
C ALA A 106 -12.92 -5.71 -0.06
N LEU A 107 -11.75 -6.27 -0.43
CA LEU A 107 -11.58 -7.72 -0.55
C LEU A 107 -11.85 -8.44 0.77
N MET A 108 -11.29 -7.95 1.87
CA MET A 108 -11.52 -8.55 3.19
C MET A 108 -13.00 -8.52 3.58
N GLU A 109 -13.67 -7.39 3.37
CA GLU A 109 -15.10 -7.23 3.67
C GLU A 109 -15.97 -8.15 2.83
N SER A 110 -15.68 -8.27 1.54
CA SER A 110 -16.35 -9.22 0.63
C SER A 110 -16.15 -10.66 1.09
N THR A 111 -14.92 -11.06 1.38
CA THR A 111 -14.60 -12.41 1.86
C THR A 111 -15.30 -12.73 3.17
N ILE A 112 -15.35 -11.77 4.11
CA ILE A 112 -16.09 -11.94 5.38
C ILE A 112 -17.58 -12.14 5.12
N SER A 113 -18.17 -11.32 4.25
CA SER A 113 -19.60 -11.41 3.90
C SER A 113 -19.92 -12.75 3.27
N PHE A 114 -19.12 -13.16 2.27
CA PHE A 114 -19.26 -14.46 1.61
C PHE A 114 -19.17 -15.63 2.59
N THR A 115 -18.14 -15.62 3.45
CA THR A 115 -17.92 -16.68 4.44
C THR A 115 -19.06 -16.76 5.45
N LYS A 116 -19.55 -15.61 5.95
CA LYS A 116 -20.71 -15.58 6.86
C LYS A 116 -21.96 -16.13 6.20
N ASN A 117 -22.21 -15.77 4.94
CA ASN A 117 -23.34 -16.28 4.19
C ASN A 117 -23.23 -17.80 4.00
N ALA A 118 -22.06 -18.30 3.59
CA ALA A 118 -21.81 -19.73 3.41
C ALA A 118 -22.03 -20.54 4.71
N CYS A 119 -21.57 -20.01 5.85
CA CYS A 119 -21.79 -20.66 7.16
C CYS A 119 -23.27 -20.76 7.57
N ASN A 120 -24.13 -19.92 7.00
CA ASN A 120 -25.57 -19.90 7.32
C ASN A 120 -26.44 -20.64 6.31
N ILE A 121 -25.84 -21.23 5.26
CA ILE A 121 -26.57 -22.02 4.26
C ILE A 121 -26.83 -23.43 4.81
N ASP A 122 -28.10 -23.82 4.84
CA ASP A 122 -28.47 -25.24 5.02
C ASP A 122 -28.45 -25.92 3.64
N ALA A 123 -27.43 -26.74 3.41
CA ALA A 123 -27.24 -27.46 2.15
C ALA A 123 -28.40 -28.44 1.80
N ASN A 124 -29.31 -28.73 2.73
CA ASN A 124 -30.46 -29.61 2.52
C ASN A 124 -31.73 -28.87 2.11
N THR A 125 -31.70 -27.53 2.10
CA THR A 125 -32.88 -26.72 1.78
C THR A 125 -32.65 -25.86 0.55
N ILE A 126 -33.63 -25.85 -0.36
CA ILE A 126 -33.66 -24.93 -1.50
C ILE A 126 -34.37 -23.65 -1.04
N THR A 127 -33.66 -22.52 -1.07
CA THR A 127 -34.23 -21.22 -0.74
C THR A 127 -34.31 -20.33 -1.97
N LEU A 128 -35.50 -19.70 -2.16
CA LEU A 128 -35.65 -18.64 -3.16
C LEU A 128 -35.49 -17.30 -2.45
N LYS A 129 -34.65 -16.43 -3.03
CA LYS A 129 -34.44 -15.05 -2.56
C LYS A 129 -34.75 -14.10 -3.72
N GLU A 130 -35.46 -13.04 -3.41
CA GLU A 130 -35.65 -11.94 -4.33
C GLU A 130 -34.46 -10.97 -4.18
N HIS A 131 -33.81 -10.62 -5.29
CA HIS A 131 -32.71 -9.68 -5.36
C HIS A 131 -33.10 -8.51 -6.25
N GLU A 132 -32.53 -7.35 -6.00
CA GLU A 132 -32.59 -6.23 -6.95
C GLU A 132 -31.93 -6.65 -8.27
N GLU A 133 -32.25 -5.94 -9.34
CA GLU A 133 -31.68 -6.18 -10.67
C GLU A 133 -30.14 -5.98 -10.63
N GLU A 134 -29.40 -7.01 -11.00
CA GLU A 134 -27.95 -6.99 -11.09
C GLU A 134 -27.51 -7.22 -12.53
N TYR A 135 -26.42 -6.55 -12.94
CA TYR A 135 -25.82 -6.75 -14.25
C TYR A 135 -24.67 -7.76 -14.14
N LEU A 136 -24.69 -8.76 -15.00
CA LEU A 136 -23.64 -9.75 -15.07
C LEU A 136 -22.80 -9.53 -16.34
N VAL A 137 -21.50 -9.47 -16.18
CA VAL A 137 -20.57 -9.53 -17.33
C VAL A 137 -20.25 -11.00 -17.57
N LYS A 138 -20.50 -11.48 -18.79
CA LYS A 138 -20.26 -12.88 -19.16
C LYS A 138 -19.35 -13.01 -20.36
N THR A 139 -18.51 -14.04 -20.37
CA THR A 139 -17.68 -14.42 -21.50
C THR A 139 -17.92 -15.90 -21.84
N PRO A 140 -17.96 -16.27 -23.14
CA PRO A 140 -18.02 -17.68 -23.51
C PRO A 140 -16.71 -18.38 -23.14
N VAL A 141 -16.80 -19.57 -22.60
CA VAL A 141 -15.64 -20.42 -22.36
C VAL A 141 -15.22 -21.04 -23.69
N THR A 142 -14.03 -20.72 -24.14
CA THR A 142 -13.43 -21.29 -25.36
C THR A 142 -12.34 -22.27 -24.96
N TYR A 143 -12.66 -23.55 -24.97
CA TYR A 143 -11.63 -24.59 -24.81
C TYR A 143 -10.67 -24.54 -25.98
N LYS A 144 -9.45 -24.11 -25.76
CA LYS A 144 -8.36 -24.26 -26.76
C LYS A 144 -7.75 -25.64 -26.57
N GLU A 145 -7.85 -26.49 -27.60
CA GLU A 145 -7.27 -27.85 -27.66
C GLU A 145 -5.77 -27.95 -27.43
N GLN A 146 -5.10 -26.87 -27.03
CA GLN A 146 -3.63 -26.76 -26.95
C GLN A 146 -3.05 -26.60 -25.56
N PHE A 147 -3.84 -26.62 -24.49
CA PHE A 147 -3.27 -26.58 -23.14
C PHE A 147 -3.02 -28.00 -22.64
N LEU A 148 -1.77 -28.28 -22.29
CA LEU A 148 -1.27 -29.57 -21.77
C LEU A 148 -1.51 -29.71 -20.24
N GLY A 149 -2.58 -29.12 -19.69
CA GLY A 149 -2.90 -29.16 -18.27
C GLY A 149 -4.25 -29.82 -17.99
N ASP A 150 -4.54 -30.06 -16.74
CA ASP A 150 -5.85 -30.56 -16.28
C ASP A 150 -6.97 -29.54 -16.61
N GLU A 151 -8.21 -30.00 -16.70
CA GLU A 151 -9.39 -29.17 -17.01
C GLU A 151 -9.55 -28.03 -15.99
N GLU A 152 -9.14 -28.23 -14.74
CA GLU A 152 -9.14 -27.22 -13.68
C GLU A 152 -8.12 -26.09 -13.94
N GLU A 153 -6.94 -26.40 -14.48
CA GLU A 153 -5.94 -25.39 -14.85
C GLU A 153 -6.42 -24.52 -16.03
N ASN A 154 -7.12 -25.13 -17.00
CA ASN A 154 -7.73 -24.41 -18.12
C ASN A 154 -8.83 -23.47 -17.66
N PHE A 155 -9.68 -23.89 -16.73
CA PHE A 155 -10.72 -23.06 -16.14
C PHE A 155 -10.15 -21.86 -15.41
N LEU A 156 -9.14 -22.08 -14.57
CA LEU A 156 -8.48 -21.00 -13.82
C LEU A 156 -7.82 -19.98 -14.76
N TYR A 157 -7.20 -20.45 -15.85
CA TYR A 157 -6.60 -19.58 -16.84
C TYR A 157 -7.64 -18.70 -17.58
N GLU A 158 -8.80 -19.27 -17.96
CA GLU A 158 -9.91 -18.52 -18.55
C GLU A 158 -10.49 -17.50 -17.56
N CYS A 159 -10.59 -17.83 -16.28
CA CYS A 159 -11.02 -16.91 -15.24
C CYS A 159 -10.04 -15.71 -15.12
N ILE A 160 -8.75 -15.98 -15.08
CA ILE A 160 -7.71 -14.92 -14.98
C ILE A 160 -7.77 -14.03 -16.23
N ASN A 161 -7.80 -14.61 -17.41
CA ASN A 161 -7.90 -13.84 -18.65
C ASN A 161 -9.19 -13.01 -18.73
N PHE A 162 -10.29 -13.53 -18.21
CA PHE A 162 -11.56 -12.82 -18.16
C PHE A 162 -11.44 -11.58 -17.25
N MET A 163 -10.87 -11.74 -16.07
CA MET A 163 -10.67 -10.65 -15.13
C MET A 163 -9.74 -9.57 -15.72
N ASP A 164 -8.62 -9.98 -16.30
CA ASP A 164 -7.65 -9.06 -16.93
C ASP A 164 -8.24 -8.30 -18.12
N ASN A 165 -9.01 -8.98 -19.00
CA ASN A 165 -9.58 -8.36 -20.19
C ASN A 165 -10.65 -7.31 -19.89
N TYR A 166 -11.32 -7.44 -18.77
CA TYR A 166 -12.39 -6.51 -18.34
C TYR A 166 -11.97 -5.57 -17.23
N GLU A 167 -10.67 -5.54 -16.88
CA GLU A 167 -10.11 -4.73 -15.79
C GLU A 167 -10.91 -4.94 -14.47
N LEU A 168 -11.44 -6.15 -14.30
CA LEU A 168 -12.19 -6.50 -13.11
C LEU A 168 -11.21 -6.62 -11.95
N SER A 169 -11.34 -5.74 -10.98
CA SER A 169 -10.55 -5.86 -9.77
C SER A 169 -10.82 -7.20 -9.09
N ASP A 170 -9.83 -7.77 -8.42
CA ASP A 170 -9.78 -9.10 -7.77
C ASP A 170 -10.93 -9.44 -6.79
N TYR A 171 -12.06 -8.72 -6.86
CA TYR A 171 -13.12 -8.73 -5.84
C TYR A 171 -14.45 -9.33 -6.31
N GLY A 172 -14.55 -9.70 -7.59
CA GLY A 172 -15.73 -10.32 -8.15
C GLY A 172 -15.79 -11.81 -7.82
N THR A 173 -16.97 -12.31 -7.46
CA THR A 173 -17.22 -13.74 -7.40
C THR A 173 -17.36 -14.24 -8.82
N ILE A 174 -16.45 -15.10 -9.27
CA ILE A 174 -16.58 -15.74 -10.59
C ILE A 174 -17.54 -16.91 -10.45
N GLY A 175 -18.55 -16.92 -11.31
CA GLY A 175 -19.48 -18.03 -11.44
C GLY A 175 -19.45 -18.62 -12.84
N SER A 176 -20.07 -19.78 -13.00
CA SER A 176 -20.24 -20.45 -14.28
C SER A 176 -21.72 -20.62 -14.63
N ILE A 177 -22.03 -20.58 -15.92
CA ILE A 177 -23.38 -20.81 -16.44
C ILE A 177 -23.38 -22.13 -17.21
N ILE A 178 -24.27 -23.04 -16.83
CA ILE A 178 -24.52 -24.31 -17.49
C ILE A 178 -25.79 -24.16 -18.33
N LYS A 179 -25.82 -24.69 -19.55
CA LYS A 179 -27.02 -24.68 -20.39
C LYS A 179 -28.08 -25.61 -19.81
N GLY A 180 -29.34 -25.24 -19.99
CA GLY A 180 -30.44 -26.07 -19.52
C GLY A 180 -30.50 -27.49 -20.11
N GLU A 181 -30.04 -27.68 -21.34
CA GLU A 181 -29.90 -28.98 -21.98
C GLU A 181 -28.88 -29.90 -21.30
N ASP A 182 -27.76 -29.32 -20.82
CA ASP A 182 -26.70 -30.06 -20.13
C ASP A 182 -27.18 -30.46 -18.72
N ILE A 183 -27.93 -29.59 -18.05
CA ILE A 183 -28.57 -29.89 -16.76
C ILE A 183 -29.56 -31.07 -16.91
N ILE A 184 -30.38 -31.08 -17.98
CA ILE A 184 -31.34 -32.17 -18.27
C ILE A 184 -30.58 -33.48 -18.50
N ASN A 185 -29.44 -33.44 -19.17
CA ASN A 185 -28.58 -34.59 -19.43
C ASN A 185 -27.75 -35.01 -18.21
N LYS A 186 -27.86 -34.30 -17.09
CA LYS A 186 -27.07 -34.48 -15.87
C LYS A 186 -25.56 -34.22 -16.06
N ASP A 187 -25.20 -33.43 -17.05
CA ASP A 187 -23.86 -32.93 -17.26
C ASP A 187 -23.72 -31.60 -16.51
N PHE A 188 -23.12 -31.63 -15.32
CA PHE A 188 -22.91 -30.48 -14.47
C PHE A 188 -21.49 -29.95 -14.60
N GLU A 189 -20.63 -30.56 -15.43
CA GLU A 189 -19.25 -30.18 -15.64
C GLU A 189 -19.08 -29.31 -16.90
N SER A 190 -20.04 -29.35 -17.83
CA SER A 190 -20.03 -28.55 -19.05
C SER A 190 -20.60 -27.17 -18.84
N TYR A 191 -19.74 -26.20 -18.48
CA TYR A 191 -20.15 -24.81 -18.41
C TYR A 191 -19.84 -24.05 -19.70
N SER A 192 -20.77 -23.18 -20.09
CA SER A 192 -20.72 -22.47 -21.37
C SER A 192 -20.22 -21.04 -21.24
N TYR A 193 -20.35 -20.44 -20.08
CA TYR A 193 -19.98 -19.06 -19.81
C TYR A 193 -19.42 -18.92 -18.41
N LEU A 194 -18.45 -17.99 -18.26
CA LEU A 194 -18.06 -17.41 -16.99
C LEU A 194 -18.78 -16.09 -16.82
N PHE A 195 -19.03 -15.69 -15.58
CA PHE A 195 -19.58 -14.38 -15.26
C PHE A 195 -19.02 -13.84 -13.94
N THR A 196 -19.10 -12.53 -13.78
CA THR A 196 -18.87 -11.82 -12.52
C THR A 196 -19.88 -10.72 -12.35
#